data_070628b5ad662b8a65f22c170093168e
#
_entry.id   070628b5ad662b8a65f22c170093168e
#
_cell.length_a   1.000
_cell.length_b   1.000
_cell.length_c   1.000
_cell.angle_alpha   90.00
_cell.angle_beta   90.00
_cell.angle_gamma   90.00
#
_symmetry.space_group_name_H-M   'P 1'
#
loop_
_entity.id
_entity.type
_entity.pdbx_description
1 polymer ?
#
loop_
_entity_poly.entity_id
_entity_poly.type
_entity_poly.pdbx_seq_one_letter_code
_entity_poly.pdbx_strand_id
1 'polypeptide(L)'
;MSKGYWVVRANVFDNEEYSKYIKIATKVVNDNNGIFLVRGGQQTEFEGQGFNRTVIVEFENYEKAVNCYNSAEYQSALNYVKQSADRIFTSVEGI
;
A
#
# COMPACT_ATOMS: atom_id res chain seq x y z
N MET A 1 -20.30 1.94 10.72
CA MET A 1 -18.97 1.40 11.06
C MET A 1 -17.93 2.01 10.18
N SER A 2 -16.83 2.39 10.74
CA SER A 2 -15.78 3.06 10.00
C SER A 2 -14.93 2.07 9.21
N LYS A 3 -14.56 2.45 8.01
CA LYS A 3 -13.61 1.69 7.19
C LYS A 3 -12.18 1.89 7.72
N GLY A 4 -11.30 1.01 7.31
CA GLY A 4 -9.86 1.18 7.53
C GLY A 4 -9.16 1.38 6.21
N TYR A 5 -8.05 2.07 6.23
CA TYR A 5 -7.34 2.39 4.99
C TYR A 5 -5.85 2.19 5.15
N TRP A 6 -5.21 1.76 4.07
CA TRP A 6 -3.78 1.95 3.89
C TRP A 6 -3.60 3.24 3.09
N VAL A 7 -2.74 4.11 3.58
CA VAL A 7 -2.31 5.30 2.84
C VAL A 7 -0.81 5.17 2.65
N VAL A 8 -0.41 5.00 1.41
CA VAL A 8 0.98 4.66 1.06
C VAL A 8 1.50 5.67 0.06
N ARG A 9 2.70 6.16 0.33
CA ARG A 9 3.40 7.01 -0.62
C ARG A 9 4.78 6.46 -0.86
N ALA A 10 5.21 6.45 -2.11
CA ALA A 10 6.44 5.77 -2.50
C ALA A 10 7.17 6.47 -3.62
N ASN A 11 8.49 6.27 -3.62
CA ASN A 11 9.35 6.52 -4.77
C ASN A 11 9.94 5.18 -5.17
N VAL A 12 9.59 4.72 -6.36
CA VAL A 12 10.07 3.44 -6.88
C VAL A 12 11.32 3.72 -7.72
N PHE A 13 12.42 3.04 -7.39
CA PHE A 13 13.68 3.19 -8.12
C PHE A 13 14.10 1.92 -8.85
N ASP A 14 13.41 0.80 -8.63
CA ASP A 14 13.62 -0.45 -9.34
C ASP A 14 12.27 -1.06 -9.70
N ASN A 15 11.80 -0.76 -10.91
CA ASN A 15 10.47 -1.19 -11.35
C ASN A 15 10.35 -2.70 -11.49
N GLU A 16 11.43 -3.39 -11.83
CA GLU A 16 11.40 -4.84 -11.99
C GLU A 16 11.17 -5.54 -10.66
N GLU A 17 11.93 -5.17 -9.63
CA GLU A 17 11.73 -5.71 -8.30
C GLU A 17 10.38 -5.29 -7.72
N TYR A 18 9.99 -4.05 -7.94
CA TYR A 18 8.71 -3.56 -7.42
C TYR A 18 7.53 -4.31 -8.04
N SER A 19 7.65 -4.75 -9.29
CA SER A 19 6.57 -5.51 -9.93
C SER A 19 6.33 -6.86 -9.23
N LYS A 20 7.38 -7.45 -8.66
CA LYS A 20 7.24 -8.68 -7.88
C LYS A 20 6.44 -8.42 -6.61
N TYR A 21 6.71 -7.29 -5.94
CA TYR A 21 5.93 -6.86 -4.80
C TYR A 21 4.47 -6.66 -5.17
N ILE A 22 4.20 -5.98 -6.29
CA ILE A 22 2.83 -5.68 -6.72
C ILE A 22 2.01 -6.96 -6.90
N LYS A 23 2.59 -8.01 -7.48
CA LYS A 23 1.88 -9.28 -7.69
C LYS A 23 1.44 -9.89 -6.38
N ILE A 24 2.34 -9.94 -5.39
CA ILE A 24 2.04 -10.52 -4.09
C ILE A 24 1.02 -9.64 -3.35
N ALA A 25 1.28 -8.35 -3.30
CA ALA A 25 0.41 -7.41 -2.59
C ALA A 25 -1.01 -7.39 -3.15
N THR A 26 -1.15 -7.46 -4.47
CA THR A 26 -2.48 -7.48 -5.10
C THR A 26 -3.27 -8.69 -4.63
N LYS A 27 -2.62 -9.87 -4.62
CA LYS A 27 -3.28 -11.08 -4.17
C LYS A 27 -3.67 -10.99 -2.69
N VAL A 28 -2.75 -10.54 -1.85
CA VAL A 28 -2.98 -10.45 -0.41
C VAL A 28 -4.12 -9.48 -0.11
N VAL A 29 -4.13 -8.32 -0.75
CA VAL A 29 -5.20 -7.33 -0.57
C VAL A 29 -6.54 -7.92 -0.99
N ASN A 30 -6.60 -8.58 -2.14
CA ASN A 30 -7.84 -9.18 -2.62
C ASN A 30 -8.31 -10.30 -1.68
N ASP A 31 -7.41 -11.12 -1.19
CA ASP A 31 -7.74 -12.21 -0.26
C ASP A 31 -8.28 -11.68 1.08
N ASN A 32 -7.95 -10.45 1.43
CA ASN A 32 -8.40 -9.78 2.65
C ASN A 32 -9.55 -8.81 2.39
N ASN A 33 -10.20 -8.93 1.25
CA ASN A 33 -11.35 -8.09 0.84
C ASN A 33 -11.02 -6.60 0.78
N GLY A 34 -9.76 -6.26 0.55
CA GLY A 34 -9.35 -4.88 0.34
C GLY A 34 -9.71 -4.42 -1.07
N ILE A 35 -9.93 -3.13 -1.20
CA ILE A 35 -10.28 -2.50 -2.47
C ILE A 35 -9.28 -1.39 -2.74
N PHE A 36 -8.61 -1.45 -3.88
CA PHE A 36 -7.72 -0.36 -4.29
C PHE A 36 -8.57 0.83 -4.74
N LEU A 37 -8.44 1.95 -4.06
CA LEU A 37 -9.14 3.19 -4.43
C LEU A 37 -8.26 4.11 -5.25
N VAL A 38 -6.95 4.14 -4.93
CA VAL A 38 -5.95 4.92 -5.64
C VAL A 38 -4.74 3.99 -5.83
N ARG A 39 -4.20 3.96 -7.02
CA ARG A 39 -3.11 3.04 -7.31
C ARG A 39 -2.15 3.62 -8.32
N GLY A 40 -1.41 4.63 -7.89
CA GLY A 40 -0.39 5.25 -8.73
C GLY A 40 -0.92 6.06 -9.89
N GLY A 41 -2.11 6.63 -9.74
CA GLY A 41 -2.67 7.52 -10.75
C GLY A 41 -1.99 8.88 -10.78
N GLN A 42 -2.46 9.72 -11.68
CA GLN A 42 -1.94 11.07 -11.81
C GLN A 42 -2.11 11.82 -10.50
N GLN A 43 -1.08 12.55 -10.10
CA GLN A 43 -1.13 13.33 -8.87
C GLN A 43 -0.39 14.64 -9.03
N THR A 44 -0.74 15.60 -8.17
CA THR A 44 -0.02 16.87 -8.05
C THR A 44 0.29 17.07 -6.58
N GLU A 45 1.57 17.19 -6.24
CA GLU A 45 1.99 17.46 -4.86
C GLU A 45 2.05 18.97 -4.67
N PHE A 46 1.26 19.50 -3.74
CA PHE A 46 1.27 20.93 -3.44
C PHE A 46 2.24 21.28 -2.34
N GLU A 47 2.38 20.42 -1.36
CA GLU A 47 3.27 20.63 -0.22
C GLU A 47 3.93 19.31 0.15
N GLY A 48 5.11 19.41 0.75
CA GLY A 48 5.91 18.24 1.04
C GLY A 48 6.61 17.78 -0.21
N GLN A 49 7.44 16.77 -0.08
CA GLN A 49 8.24 16.33 -1.22
C GLN A 49 8.56 14.86 -1.19
N GLY A 50 8.89 14.39 -2.37
CA GLY A 50 9.69 13.20 -2.51
C GLY A 50 8.92 11.93 -2.77
N PHE A 51 7.61 11.97 -2.99
CA PHE A 51 6.87 10.76 -3.29
C PHE A 51 6.05 10.95 -4.55
N ASN A 52 6.42 10.24 -5.59
CA ASN A 52 5.75 10.39 -6.89
C ASN A 52 4.61 9.40 -7.11
N ARG A 53 4.36 8.52 -6.14
CA ARG A 53 3.29 7.51 -6.24
C ARG A 53 2.48 7.46 -4.96
N THR A 54 1.16 7.44 -5.10
CA THR A 54 0.23 7.30 -3.97
C THR A 54 -0.67 6.08 -4.20
N VAL A 55 -0.84 5.28 -3.15
CA VAL A 55 -1.74 4.13 -3.18
C VAL A 55 -2.65 4.21 -1.95
N ILE A 56 -3.94 4.02 -2.16
CA ILE A 56 -4.90 3.97 -1.07
C ILE A 56 -5.71 2.69 -1.23
N VAL A 57 -5.79 1.92 -0.15
CA VAL A 57 -6.56 0.68 -0.10
C VAL A 57 -7.59 0.79 1.00
N GLU A 58 -8.82 0.40 0.71
CA GLU A 58 -9.91 0.38 1.67
C GLU A 58 -10.13 -1.04 2.19
N PHE A 59 -10.30 -1.17 3.51
CA PHE A 59 -10.68 -2.42 4.16
C PHE A 59 -11.98 -2.22 4.93
N GLU A 60 -12.61 -3.31 5.30
CA GLU A 60 -13.89 -3.30 6.02
C GLU A 60 -13.82 -2.47 7.30
N ASN A 61 -12.69 -2.56 8.01
CA ASN A 61 -12.46 -1.78 9.23
C ASN A 61 -10.96 -1.62 9.47
N TYR A 62 -10.62 -0.82 10.48
CA TYR A 62 -9.23 -0.52 10.83
C TYR A 62 -8.43 -1.78 11.19
N GLU A 63 -9.02 -2.67 11.98
CA GLU A 63 -8.32 -3.88 12.42
C GLU A 63 -7.93 -4.76 11.24
N LYS A 64 -8.81 -4.86 10.24
CA LYS A 64 -8.51 -5.65 9.03
C LYS A 64 -7.39 -5.03 8.21
N ALA A 65 -7.32 -3.70 8.14
CA ALA A 65 -6.22 -3.02 7.47
C ALA A 65 -4.88 -3.34 8.16
N VAL A 66 -4.85 -3.25 9.48
CA VAL A 66 -3.65 -3.56 10.26
C VAL A 66 -3.28 -5.04 10.14
N ASN A 67 -4.24 -5.92 10.27
CA ASN A 67 -3.99 -7.37 10.21
C ASN A 67 -3.50 -7.81 8.83
N CYS A 68 -3.99 -7.19 7.77
CA CYS A 68 -3.52 -7.48 6.42
C CYS A 68 -2.04 -7.15 6.26
N TYR A 69 -1.61 -6.00 6.76
CA TYR A 69 -0.20 -5.61 6.72
C TYR A 69 0.66 -6.60 7.51
N ASN A 70 0.18 -7.04 8.66
CA ASN A 70 0.93 -7.93 9.54
C ASN A 70 0.82 -9.41 9.16
N SER A 71 0.04 -9.75 8.14
CA SER A 71 -0.07 -11.13 7.69
C SER A 71 1.27 -11.64 7.16
N ALA A 72 1.50 -12.95 7.31
CA ALA A 72 2.74 -13.56 6.84
C ALA A 72 2.93 -13.36 5.34
N GLU A 73 1.84 -13.44 4.58
CA GLU A 73 1.85 -13.28 3.13
C GLU A 73 2.30 -11.87 2.74
N TYR A 74 1.76 -10.85 3.42
CA TYR A 74 2.16 -9.48 3.10
C TYR A 74 3.60 -9.22 3.54
N GLN A 75 3.98 -9.70 4.71
CA GLN A 75 5.35 -9.50 5.21
C GLN A 75 6.39 -10.10 4.27
N SER A 76 6.07 -11.21 3.60
CA SER A 76 6.98 -11.81 2.61
C SER A 76 7.23 -10.86 1.43
N ALA A 77 6.26 -10.04 1.08
CA ALA A 77 6.39 -9.10 -0.02
C ALA A 77 7.33 -7.92 0.29
N LEU A 78 7.54 -7.62 1.58
CA LEU A 78 8.37 -6.49 1.98
C LEU A 78 9.83 -6.63 1.55
N ASN A 79 10.31 -7.86 1.34
CA ASN A 79 11.66 -8.07 0.85
C ASN A 79 11.87 -7.41 -0.52
N TYR A 80 10.85 -7.42 -1.36
CA TYR A 80 10.94 -6.79 -2.68
C TYR A 80 10.83 -5.28 -2.60
N VAL A 81 10.04 -4.77 -1.65
CA VAL A 81 9.90 -3.33 -1.44
C VAL A 81 11.20 -2.71 -0.97
N LYS A 82 11.88 -3.33 -0.03
CA LYS A 82 13.13 -2.81 0.52
C LYS A 82 14.19 -2.60 -0.56
N GLN A 83 14.16 -3.39 -1.60
CA GLN A 83 15.13 -3.33 -2.70
C GLN A 83 14.67 -2.49 -3.87
N SER A 84 13.45 -1.95 -3.83
CA SER A 84 12.85 -1.33 -5.00
C SER A 84 12.22 0.03 -4.77
N ALA A 85 11.97 0.40 -3.52
CA ALA A 85 11.27 1.65 -3.24
C ALA A 85 11.56 2.20 -1.85
N ASP A 86 11.54 3.52 -1.75
CA ASP A 86 11.44 4.22 -0.48
C ASP A 86 9.99 4.60 -0.31
N ARG A 87 9.43 4.33 0.87
CA ARG A 87 8.02 4.67 1.08
C ARG A 87 7.67 4.92 2.53
N ILE A 88 6.55 5.61 2.70
CA ILE A 88 5.87 5.72 3.98
C ILE A 88 4.54 4.97 3.87
N PHE A 89 4.15 4.33 4.94
CA PHE A 89 3.00 3.44 4.95
C PHE A 89 2.24 3.64 6.25
N THR A 90 0.96 4.00 6.16
CA THR A 90 0.13 4.27 7.33
C THR A 90 -1.19 3.53 7.21
N SER A 91 -1.62 2.88 8.29
CA SER A 91 -2.99 2.39 8.41
C SER A 91 -3.76 3.41 9.25
N VAL A 92 -4.94 3.79 8.79
CA VAL A 92 -5.74 4.82 9.46
C VAL A 92 -7.21 4.45 9.38
N GLU A 93 -7.95 4.82 10.44
CA GLU A 93 -9.39 4.61 10.46
C GLU A 93 -10.10 5.78 9.78
N GLY A 94 -11.14 5.45 9.00
CA GLY A 94 -12.00 6.44 8.38
C GLY A 94 -13.00 7.04 9.34
N ILE A 95 -13.73 8.00 8.86
CA ILE A 95 -14.77 8.67 9.65
C ILE A 95 -16.06 7.88 9.74
#